data_09b70df03bab096746ec89c41828f5b1
#
_entry.id   09b70df03bab096746ec89c41828f5b1
#
_cell.length_a   1.000
_cell.length_b   1.000
_cell.length_c   1.000
_cell.angle_alpha   90.00
_cell.angle_beta   90.00
_cell.angle_gamma   90.00
#
_symmetry.space_group_name_H-M   'P 1'
#
loop_
_entity.id
_entity.type
_entity.pdbx_description
1 polymer ?
#
loop_
_entity_poly.entity_id
_entity_poly.type
_entity_poly.pdbx_seq_one_letter_code
_entity_poly.pdbx_strand_id
1 'polypeptide(L)'
;MFLSREKFCYVFYDEKLGYIKERTKNVNAAMTANRIVVLLVFVSGIAVAVIGTLLSQYIRGLSDHNYHHVFIPLPSESVLNVYDEVYLDVALPRSRLEIENSATSTAEALTSLHLALEMKLLGKQKKAIKLFQHAVALAPCHPDILNHYGEFLEYTQNDVIKANEYYVRALSYQPNHEGALINSQRTARVVEELDRRMLRRIDEKRNALSAIPDNNAALIRAKKEAYFQHIYHTVGIEGNTMNLAQTRAIVETRTAVVGKSIDEHNEILGLDAAMKYINATLVNRVGSISIKDILEIHTRVLGHVDPVQGGQFRRTQVYVGGHIPPGPGDIHYLMEEFASWLNSERAIRMHPVRYAALAHYKLVHIHPFSDGNGRTSRLLMNMILMQAGYPPVIIHKQHRHTYYENLQIANTGDVRPFVRFIAECTEQTLDLFLWATSEFSRQVPALSQDTLFTEKRNTVILEDDFRNGATNTFDTD
;
A
#
# COMPACT_ATOMS: atom_id res chain seq x y z
N MET A 1 -34.49 15.28 -12.09
CA MET A 1 -34.21 14.55 -13.35
C MET A 1 -32.82 13.90 -13.20
N PHE A 2 -32.81 12.73 -12.56
CA PHE A 2 -31.58 11.99 -12.23
C PHE A 2 -31.42 10.85 -13.23
N LEU A 3 -30.46 10.94 -14.13
CA LEU A 3 -30.02 9.83 -14.98
C LEU A 3 -28.80 9.17 -14.34
N SER A 4 -28.94 7.88 -14.09
CA SER A 4 -28.04 7.02 -13.35
C SER A 4 -26.65 6.92 -13.99
N ARG A 5 -25.63 6.97 -13.13
CA ARG A 5 -24.20 6.91 -13.45
C ARG A 5 -23.69 5.57 -14.04
N GLU A 6 -24.53 4.56 -14.16
CA GLU A 6 -24.14 3.22 -14.66
C GLU A 6 -23.99 3.11 -16.18
N LYS A 7 -24.46 4.10 -16.96
CA LYS A 7 -24.48 3.99 -18.43
C LYS A 7 -23.17 4.28 -19.14
N PHE A 8 -22.16 4.89 -18.47
CA PHE A 8 -20.95 5.33 -19.18
C PHE A 8 -19.89 4.25 -19.42
N CYS A 9 -19.78 3.21 -18.59
CA CYS A 9 -18.87 2.09 -18.86
C CYS A 9 -19.44 1.07 -19.86
N TYR A 10 -20.77 0.92 -19.96
CA TYR A 10 -21.40 0.02 -20.91
C TYR A 10 -21.55 0.61 -22.31
N VAL A 11 -21.66 1.91 -22.45
CA VAL A 11 -21.85 2.60 -23.75
C VAL A 11 -20.63 2.43 -24.66
N PHE A 12 -19.41 2.42 -24.13
CA PHE A 12 -18.20 2.21 -24.95
C PHE A 12 -18.02 0.76 -25.43
N TYR A 13 -18.63 -0.20 -24.74
CA TYR A 13 -18.61 -1.62 -25.16
C TYR A 13 -19.74 -1.90 -26.17
N ASP A 14 -20.90 -1.27 -26.04
CA ASP A 14 -22.04 -1.47 -26.94
C ASP A 14 -21.88 -0.75 -28.27
N GLU A 15 -21.26 0.42 -28.32
CA GLU A 15 -20.96 1.10 -29.61
C GLU A 15 -19.95 0.31 -30.44
N LYS A 16 -18.94 -0.31 -29.81
CA LYS A 16 -18.03 -1.22 -30.53
C LYS A 16 -18.72 -2.51 -31.01
N LEU A 17 -19.64 -3.06 -30.21
CA LEU A 17 -20.43 -4.22 -30.63
C LEU A 17 -21.49 -3.87 -31.69
N GLY A 18 -22.08 -2.69 -31.63
CA GLY A 18 -23.00 -2.15 -32.67
C GLY A 18 -22.30 -1.99 -34.00
N TYR A 19 -21.11 -1.39 -34.02
CA TYR A 19 -20.30 -1.21 -35.23
C TYR A 19 -19.83 -2.53 -35.84
N ILE A 20 -19.57 -3.53 -35.03
CA ILE A 20 -19.20 -4.89 -35.51
C ILE A 20 -20.43 -5.62 -36.11
N LYS A 21 -21.63 -5.44 -35.52
CA LYS A 21 -22.86 -6.05 -36.03
C LYS A 21 -23.35 -5.48 -37.37
N GLU A 22 -23.18 -4.21 -37.60
CA GLU A 22 -23.54 -3.55 -38.85
C GLU A 22 -22.56 -3.91 -39.98
N ARG A 23 -21.29 -4.06 -39.66
CA ARG A 23 -20.28 -4.52 -40.61
C ARG A 23 -20.45 -5.96 -41.06
N THR A 24 -20.97 -6.85 -40.19
CA THR A 24 -21.23 -8.24 -40.52
C THR A 24 -22.49 -8.41 -41.38
N LYS A 25 -23.49 -7.53 -41.32
CA LYS A 25 -24.65 -7.56 -42.20
C LYS A 25 -24.33 -7.21 -43.66
N ASN A 26 -23.40 -6.27 -43.88
CA ASN A 26 -22.98 -5.88 -45.24
C ASN A 26 -22.02 -6.89 -45.90
N VAL A 27 -21.34 -7.73 -45.10
CA VAL A 27 -20.43 -8.78 -45.61
C VAL A 27 -21.20 -9.99 -46.14
N ASN A 28 -22.41 -10.28 -45.62
CA ASN A 28 -23.21 -11.41 -46.08
C ASN A 28 -23.88 -11.22 -47.45
N ALA A 29 -23.97 -9.97 -47.93
CA ALA A 29 -24.48 -9.67 -49.29
C ALA A 29 -23.42 -9.83 -50.41
N ALA A 30 -22.12 -9.85 -50.08
CA ALA A 30 -21.02 -10.02 -51.03
C ALA A 30 -20.48 -11.45 -51.13
N MET A 31 -21.08 -12.41 -50.41
CA MET A 31 -20.52 -13.75 -50.22
C MET A 31 -20.85 -14.80 -51.25
N THR A 32 -21.47 -14.49 -52.37
CA THR A 32 -21.75 -15.51 -53.39
C THR A 32 -20.70 -15.65 -54.50
N ALA A 33 -19.66 -14.75 -54.50
CA ALA A 33 -18.67 -14.76 -55.58
C ALA A 33 -17.25 -15.22 -55.21
N ASN A 34 -16.87 -15.43 -53.91
CA ASN A 34 -15.48 -15.67 -53.59
C ASN A 34 -15.20 -16.69 -52.48
N ARG A 35 -15.84 -17.86 -52.53
CA ARG A 35 -15.54 -19.00 -51.61
C ARG A 35 -14.06 -19.46 -51.68
N ILE A 36 -13.40 -19.30 -52.83
CA ILE A 36 -12.00 -19.70 -53.04
C ILE A 36 -11.03 -18.74 -52.32
N VAL A 37 -11.30 -17.43 -52.33
CA VAL A 37 -10.44 -16.44 -51.68
C VAL A 37 -10.51 -16.55 -50.16
N VAL A 38 -11.68 -16.80 -49.59
CA VAL A 38 -11.86 -17.03 -48.14
C VAL A 38 -11.13 -18.30 -47.70
N LEU A 39 -11.16 -19.36 -48.50
CA LEU A 39 -10.44 -20.61 -48.18
C LEU A 39 -8.92 -20.38 -48.24
N LEU A 40 -8.41 -19.62 -49.21
CA LEU A 40 -6.99 -19.29 -49.34
C LEU A 40 -6.49 -18.41 -48.18
N VAL A 41 -7.30 -17.43 -47.71
CA VAL A 41 -6.98 -16.59 -46.54
C VAL A 41 -6.98 -17.42 -45.24
N PHE A 42 -7.91 -18.38 -45.12
CA PHE A 42 -7.96 -19.26 -43.96
C PHE A 42 -6.79 -20.24 -43.92
N VAL A 43 -6.43 -20.84 -45.09
CA VAL A 43 -5.27 -21.72 -45.20
C VAL A 43 -3.97 -20.97 -45.01
N SER A 44 -3.82 -19.73 -45.51
CA SER A 44 -2.65 -18.89 -45.26
C SER A 44 -2.57 -18.46 -43.78
N GLY A 45 -3.70 -18.19 -43.10
CA GLY A 45 -3.73 -17.88 -41.67
C GLY A 45 -3.26 -19.05 -40.79
N ILE A 46 -3.71 -20.28 -41.14
CA ILE A 46 -3.23 -21.50 -40.45
C ILE A 46 -1.75 -21.72 -40.72
N ALA A 47 -1.28 -21.53 -41.97
CA ALA A 47 0.13 -21.67 -42.28
C ALA A 47 1.03 -20.69 -41.53
N VAL A 48 0.61 -19.43 -41.40
CA VAL A 48 1.32 -18.40 -40.59
C VAL A 48 1.34 -18.77 -39.10
N ALA A 49 0.22 -19.28 -38.57
CA ALA A 49 0.16 -19.72 -37.17
C ALA A 49 1.05 -20.94 -36.90
N VAL A 50 1.08 -21.91 -37.82
CA VAL A 50 1.94 -23.10 -37.72
C VAL A 50 3.41 -22.73 -37.87
N ILE A 51 3.74 -21.85 -38.82
CA ILE A 51 5.12 -21.35 -39.00
C ILE A 51 5.56 -20.54 -37.75
N GLY A 52 4.68 -19.71 -37.18
CA GLY A 52 4.95 -18.95 -35.96
C GLY A 52 5.19 -19.85 -34.74
N THR A 53 4.43 -20.94 -34.59
CA THR A 53 4.65 -21.91 -33.50
C THR A 53 5.91 -22.73 -33.70
N LEU A 54 6.23 -23.15 -34.92
CA LEU A 54 7.47 -23.87 -35.26
C LEU A 54 8.70 -22.98 -35.10
N LEU A 55 8.63 -21.71 -35.51
CA LEU A 55 9.69 -20.72 -35.29
C LEU A 55 9.92 -20.43 -33.80
N SER A 56 8.83 -20.34 -33.02
CA SER A 56 8.92 -20.18 -31.55
C SER A 56 9.54 -21.40 -30.88
N GLN A 57 9.23 -22.62 -31.34
CA GLN A 57 9.86 -23.85 -30.85
C GLN A 57 11.33 -23.95 -31.29
N TYR A 58 11.65 -23.55 -32.52
CA TYR A 58 13.02 -23.53 -33.05
C TYR A 58 13.89 -22.51 -32.29
N ILE A 59 13.36 -21.30 -32.00
CA ILE A 59 14.05 -20.27 -31.20
C ILE A 59 14.23 -20.74 -29.75
N ARG A 60 13.26 -21.45 -29.16
CA ARG A 60 13.43 -22.07 -27.84
C ARG A 60 14.48 -23.19 -27.84
N GLY A 61 14.56 -23.98 -28.90
CA GLY A 61 15.57 -25.05 -29.06
C GLY A 61 16.98 -24.51 -29.30
N LEU A 62 17.13 -23.31 -29.88
CA LEU A 62 18.44 -22.63 -30.03
C LEU A 62 18.91 -21.97 -28.73
N SER A 63 18.00 -21.72 -27.77
CA SER A 63 18.32 -21.17 -26.47
C SER A 63 18.89 -22.21 -25.50
N ASP A 64 18.80 -23.52 -25.81
CA ASP A 64 19.23 -24.60 -24.91
C ASP A 64 20.65 -25.11 -25.17
N HIS A 65 21.40 -24.52 -26.12
CA HIS A 65 22.79 -24.91 -26.35
C HIS A 65 23.81 -23.80 -26.08
N ASN A 66 24.48 -24.01 -24.95
CA ASN A 66 25.79 -23.46 -24.57
C ASN A 66 25.89 -21.93 -24.37
N TYR A 67 25.68 -21.50 -23.13
CA TYR A 67 26.69 -20.67 -22.44
C TYR A 67 26.47 -20.83 -20.93
N HIS A 68 27.43 -21.51 -20.28
CA HIS A 68 27.63 -21.39 -18.83
C HIS A 68 28.14 -19.97 -18.50
N HIS A 69 27.38 -18.97 -18.83
CA HIS A 69 27.40 -17.73 -18.09
C HIS A 69 26.35 -17.91 -17.01
N VAL A 70 26.79 -17.88 -15.74
CA VAL A 70 25.92 -17.66 -14.60
C VAL A 70 25.28 -16.29 -14.84
N PHE A 71 24.23 -16.29 -15.64
CA PHE A 71 23.32 -15.17 -15.73
C PHE A 71 22.61 -15.19 -14.38
N ILE A 72 23.07 -14.34 -13.45
CA ILE A 72 22.28 -13.96 -12.31
C ILE A 72 21.11 -13.21 -12.94
N PRO A 73 19.89 -13.80 -13.04
CA PRO A 73 18.75 -13.00 -13.44
C PRO A 73 18.58 -11.99 -12.31
N LEU A 74 18.92 -10.75 -12.57
CA LEU A 74 18.31 -9.65 -11.84
C LEU A 74 16.83 -9.98 -11.77
N PRO A 75 16.18 -9.93 -10.60
CA PRO A 75 14.77 -10.23 -10.48
C PRO A 75 14.00 -9.24 -11.36
N SER A 76 13.80 -9.64 -12.61
CA SER A 76 12.99 -8.91 -13.55
C SER A 76 11.58 -8.98 -13.02
N GLU A 77 11.02 -7.84 -12.68
CA GLU A 77 9.60 -7.63 -12.39
C GLU A 77 9.06 -8.34 -11.13
N SER A 78 9.70 -8.15 -9.99
CA SER A 78 9.00 -8.35 -8.72
C SER A 78 7.78 -7.44 -8.69
N VAL A 79 6.59 -8.00 -8.38
CA VAL A 79 5.33 -7.25 -8.23
C VAL A 79 5.50 -6.06 -7.27
N LEU A 80 6.42 -6.14 -6.33
CA LEU A 80 6.77 -5.09 -5.38
C LEU A 80 8.21 -4.58 -5.54
N ASN A 81 8.93 -4.96 -6.61
CA ASN A 81 10.29 -4.48 -6.81
C ASN A 81 10.27 -3.00 -7.22
N VAL A 82 10.76 -2.16 -6.34
CA VAL A 82 10.58 -0.71 -6.38
C VAL A 82 11.92 0.01 -6.41
N TYR A 83 13.05 -0.72 -6.35
CA TYR A 83 14.36 -0.10 -6.34
C TYR A 83 14.57 0.87 -7.50
N ASP A 84 14.15 0.46 -8.70
CA ASP A 84 14.27 1.30 -9.89
C ASP A 84 13.27 2.47 -9.91
N GLU A 85 12.12 2.32 -9.24
CA GLU A 85 11.03 3.30 -9.31
C GLU A 85 11.14 4.42 -8.27
N VAL A 86 11.73 4.13 -7.11
CA VAL A 86 11.96 5.15 -6.07
C VAL A 86 13.18 6.00 -6.38
N TYR A 87 14.21 5.41 -7.01
CA TYR A 87 15.48 6.09 -7.21
C TYR A 87 15.69 6.68 -8.61
N LEU A 88 15.00 6.17 -9.65
CA LEU A 88 15.21 6.65 -11.04
C LEU A 88 14.38 7.89 -11.37
N ASP A 89 13.18 8.03 -10.82
CA ASP A 89 12.27 9.11 -11.20
C ASP A 89 12.36 10.34 -10.28
N VAL A 90 12.89 10.16 -9.07
CA VAL A 90 13.16 11.27 -8.16
C VAL A 90 14.55 11.03 -7.57
N ALA A 91 15.53 11.76 -8.03
CA ALA A 91 16.88 11.79 -7.45
C ALA A 91 16.81 12.44 -6.06
N LEU A 92 16.18 11.76 -5.11
CA LEU A 92 16.09 12.23 -3.75
C LEU A 92 17.45 11.99 -3.07
N PRO A 93 18.05 13.01 -2.48
CA PRO A 93 19.28 12.83 -1.73
C PRO A 93 19.01 11.78 -0.65
N ARG A 94 19.78 10.70 -0.65
CA ARG A 94 19.80 9.77 0.48
C ARG A 94 20.13 10.58 1.72
N SER A 95 19.16 10.79 2.60
CA SER A 95 19.45 11.25 3.94
C SER A 95 20.18 10.09 4.63
N ARG A 96 21.50 10.03 4.46
CA ARG A 96 22.37 9.29 5.35
C ARG A 96 22.21 9.93 6.73
N LEU A 97 21.25 9.41 7.49
CA LEU A 97 21.43 9.44 8.93
C LEU A 97 22.65 8.53 9.18
N GLU A 98 23.83 9.11 9.16
CA GLU A 98 25.00 8.54 9.80
C GLU A 98 24.66 8.50 11.28
N ILE A 99 24.00 7.42 11.68
CA ILE A 99 23.99 7.03 13.09
C ILE A 99 25.44 6.65 13.33
N GLU A 100 26.23 7.57 13.88
CA GLU A 100 27.53 7.26 14.46
C GLU A 100 27.26 6.22 15.56
N ASN A 101 27.29 4.95 15.16
CA ASN A 101 27.36 3.86 16.12
C ASN A 101 28.67 4.05 16.86
N SER A 102 28.60 4.40 18.15
CA SER A 102 29.83 4.43 18.97
C SER A 102 30.45 3.03 18.91
N ALA A 103 31.77 2.93 18.85
CA ALA A 103 32.48 1.65 18.77
C ALA A 103 32.07 0.71 19.93
N THR A 104 31.72 1.24 21.10
CA THR A 104 31.19 0.51 22.24
C THR A 104 29.82 -0.13 21.98
N SER A 105 28.90 0.60 21.34
CA SER A 105 27.58 0.08 20.97
C SER A 105 27.67 -1.08 19.95
N THR A 106 28.58 -0.97 18.98
CA THR A 106 28.81 -2.03 18.01
C THR A 106 29.39 -3.30 18.63
N ALA A 107 30.32 -3.18 19.58
CA ALA A 107 30.89 -4.33 20.30
C ALA A 107 29.84 -5.04 21.17
N GLU A 108 28.95 -4.30 21.83
CA GLU A 108 27.81 -4.84 22.58
C GLU A 108 26.80 -5.53 21.65
N ALA A 109 26.51 -4.94 20.50
CA ALA A 109 25.63 -5.54 19.49
C ALA A 109 26.16 -6.89 18.98
N LEU A 110 27.46 -6.97 18.68
CA LEU A 110 28.09 -8.23 18.25
C LEU A 110 28.11 -9.27 19.37
N THR A 111 28.33 -8.87 20.63
CA THR A 111 28.21 -9.76 21.77
C THR A 111 26.79 -10.33 21.90
N SER A 112 25.78 -9.47 21.74
CA SER A 112 24.36 -9.87 21.74
C SER A 112 24.03 -10.81 20.58
N LEU A 113 24.62 -10.60 19.39
CA LEU A 113 24.49 -11.50 18.24
C LEU A 113 25.07 -12.89 18.58
N HIS A 114 26.29 -12.98 19.15
CA HIS A 114 26.88 -14.27 19.53
C HIS A 114 26.02 -15.03 20.53
N LEU A 115 25.51 -14.34 21.54
CA LEU A 115 24.60 -14.93 22.52
C LEU A 115 23.27 -15.37 21.87
N ALA A 116 22.76 -14.61 20.92
CA ALA A 116 21.54 -14.97 20.18
C ALA A 116 21.73 -16.26 19.38
N LEU A 117 22.87 -16.40 18.70
CA LEU A 117 23.23 -17.61 17.94
C LEU A 117 23.39 -18.82 18.87
N GLU A 118 24.02 -18.67 20.03
CA GLU A 118 24.14 -19.70 21.05
C GLU A 118 22.76 -20.13 21.58
N MET A 119 21.88 -19.17 21.90
CA MET A 119 20.52 -19.49 22.35
C MET A 119 19.69 -20.18 21.27
N LYS A 120 19.89 -19.84 19.99
CA LYS A 120 19.28 -20.53 18.85
C LYS A 120 19.73 -22.00 18.82
N LEU A 121 21.04 -22.29 18.95
CA LEU A 121 21.57 -23.64 18.97
C LEU A 121 21.05 -24.47 20.16
N LEU A 122 20.85 -23.82 21.31
CA LEU A 122 20.27 -24.44 22.51
C LEU A 122 18.74 -24.61 22.45
N GLY A 123 18.09 -24.27 21.33
CA GLY A 123 16.63 -24.33 21.15
C GLY A 123 15.84 -23.29 21.96
N LYS A 124 16.50 -22.34 22.60
CA LYS A 124 15.87 -21.28 23.43
C LYS A 124 15.38 -20.12 22.59
N GLN A 125 14.44 -20.38 21.65
CA GLN A 125 13.96 -19.42 20.62
C GLN A 125 13.49 -18.09 21.20
N LYS A 126 12.71 -18.10 22.32
CA LYS A 126 12.21 -16.87 22.97
C LYS A 126 13.31 -15.95 23.52
N LYS A 127 14.46 -16.52 23.90
CA LYS A 127 15.62 -15.75 24.33
C LYS A 127 16.42 -15.26 23.12
N ALA A 128 16.60 -16.12 22.12
CA ALA A 128 17.30 -15.79 20.88
C ALA A 128 16.69 -14.57 20.18
N ILE A 129 15.35 -14.55 19.99
CA ILE A 129 14.68 -13.44 19.32
C ILE A 129 14.90 -12.09 20.04
N LYS A 130 14.83 -12.08 21.38
CA LYS A 130 15.07 -10.86 22.16
C LYS A 130 16.51 -10.36 22.01
N LEU A 131 17.47 -11.26 21.96
CA LEU A 131 18.89 -10.90 21.77
C LEU A 131 19.16 -10.43 20.35
N PHE A 132 18.56 -11.03 19.32
CA PHE A 132 18.62 -10.53 17.96
C PHE A 132 18.01 -9.12 17.85
N GLN A 133 16.83 -8.90 18.43
CA GLN A 133 16.18 -7.59 18.45
C GLN A 133 17.03 -6.55 19.16
N HIS A 134 17.67 -6.92 20.27
CA HIS A 134 18.59 -6.04 20.99
C HIS A 134 19.82 -5.70 20.15
N ALA A 135 20.44 -6.70 19.50
CA ALA A 135 21.58 -6.47 18.60
C ALA A 135 21.23 -5.51 17.45
N VAL A 136 20.06 -5.71 16.82
CA VAL A 136 19.57 -4.83 15.76
C VAL A 136 19.28 -3.40 16.29
N ALA A 137 18.77 -3.27 17.52
CA ALA A 137 18.51 -1.96 18.12
C ALA A 137 19.80 -1.18 18.41
N LEU A 138 20.86 -1.89 18.85
CA LEU A 138 22.16 -1.28 19.11
C LEU A 138 22.95 -0.94 17.84
N ALA A 139 22.85 -1.78 16.80
CA ALA A 139 23.56 -1.57 15.54
C ALA A 139 22.62 -1.84 14.33
N PRO A 140 21.68 -0.93 14.05
CA PRO A 140 20.62 -1.13 13.07
C PRO A 140 21.10 -1.18 11.61
N CYS A 141 22.35 -0.78 11.36
CA CYS A 141 22.97 -0.73 10.04
C CYS A 141 24.05 -1.82 9.83
N HIS A 142 24.27 -2.71 10.82
CA HIS A 142 25.35 -3.69 10.72
C HIS A 142 24.92 -4.89 9.87
N PRO A 143 25.57 -5.16 8.71
CA PRO A 143 25.09 -6.15 7.73
C PRO A 143 25.03 -7.57 8.29
N ASP A 144 26.06 -8.03 9.04
CA ASP A 144 26.06 -9.38 9.61
C ASP A 144 24.92 -9.60 10.59
N ILE A 145 24.64 -8.61 11.46
CA ILE A 145 23.53 -8.69 12.42
C ILE A 145 22.22 -8.80 11.71
N LEU A 146 22.01 -7.97 10.68
CA LEU A 146 20.78 -8.00 9.87
C LEU A 146 20.64 -9.33 9.14
N ASN A 147 21.71 -9.84 8.53
CA ASN A 147 21.69 -11.12 7.83
C ASN A 147 21.36 -12.28 8.78
N HIS A 148 22.05 -12.41 9.91
CA HIS A 148 21.80 -13.49 10.87
C HIS A 148 20.41 -13.41 11.53
N TYR A 149 19.89 -12.21 11.75
CA TYR A 149 18.52 -12.08 12.21
C TYR A 149 17.53 -12.50 11.12
N GLY A 150 17.79 -12.16 9.87
CA GLY A 150 17.02 -12.65 8.73
C GLY A 150 17.01 -14.20 8.67
N GLU A 151 18.16 -14.85 8.81
CA GLU A 151 18.27 -16.32 8.87
C GLU A 151 17.47 -16.92 10.04
N PHE A 152 17.48 -16.28 11.19
CA PHE A 152 16.67 -16.71 12.32
C PHE A 152 15.17 -16.62 12.03
N LEU A 153 14.72 -15.50 11.45
CA LEU A 153 13.31 -15.30 11.07
C LEU A 153 12.87 -16.33 10.03
N GLU A 154 13.70 -16.61 9.03
CA GLU A 154 13.38 -17.56 7.98
C GLU A 154 13.27 -18.99 8.48
N TYR A 155 14.33 -19.49 9.11
CA TYR A 155 14.42 -20.91 9.46
C TYR A 155 13.74 -21.26 10.79
N THR A 156 13.57 -20.31 11.69
CA THR A 156 13.05 -20.58 13.04
C THR A 156 11.62 -20.07 13.22
N GLN A 157 11.26 -18.96 12.58
CA GLN A 157 9.94 -18.37 12.68
C GLN A 157 9.08 -18.60 11.42
N ASN A 158 9.65 -19.15 10.33
CA ASN A 158 9.03 -19.29 9.01
C ASN A 158 8.51 -17.96 8.42
N ASP A 159 9.10 -16.84 8.85
CA ASP A 159 8.74 -15.49 8.34
C ASP A 159 9.69 -15.08 7.22
N VAL A 160 9.45 -15.64 6.03
CA VAL A 160 10.28 -15.41 4.84
C VAL A 160 10.21 -13.95 4.37
N ILE A 161 9.06 -13.28 4.58
CA ILE A 161 8.86 -11.90 4.17
C ILE A 161 9.79 -10.97 4.96
N LYS A 162 9.71 -11.04 6.31
CA LYS A 162 10.60 -10.25 7.16
C LYS A 162 12.06 -10.64 7.00
N ALA A 163 12.35 -11.92 6.82
CA ALA A 163 13.71 -12.37 6.55
C ALA A 163 14.29 -11.69 5.30
N ASN A 164 13.54 -11.67 4.19
CA ASN A 164 13.96 -10.99 2.97
C ASN A 164 14.13 -9.48 3.17
N GLU A 165 13.29 -8.82 3.96
CA GLU A 165 13.44 -7.41 4.31
C GLU A 165 14.77 -7.13 5.03
N TYR A 166 15.16 -7.98 5.97
CA TYR A 166 16.46 -7.86 6.66
C TYR A 166 17.65 -8.15 5.75
N TYR A 167 17.56 -9.11 4.83
CA TYR A 167 18.61 -9.38 3.83
C TYR A 167 18.80 -8.18 2.90
N VAL A 168 17.71 -7.63 2.38
CA VAL A 168 17.76 -6.45 1.51
C VAL A 168 18.28 -5.23 2.27
N ARG A 169 17.89 -5.06 3.54
CA ARG A 169 18.41 -4.01 4.40
C ARG A 169 19.91 -4.18 4.65
N ALA A 170 20.41 -5.40 4.85
CA ALA A 170 21.86 -5.66 4.94
C ALA A 170 22.59 -5.23 3.66
N LEU A 171 22.02 -5.56 2.48
CA LEU A 171 22.57 -5.19 1.17
C LEU A 171 22.54 -3.67 0.91
N SER A 172 21.59 -2.93 1.48
CA SER A 172 21.57 -1.48 1.35
C SER A 172 22.76 -0.79 2.05
N TYR A 173 23.29 -1.42 3.09
CA TYR A 173 24.50 -0.93 3.79
C TYR A 173 25.79 -1.53 3.22
N GLN A 174 25.77 -2.81 2.84
CA GLN A 174 26.90 -3.50 2.23
C GLN A 174 26.46 -4.31 1.01
N PRO A 175 26.46 -3.72 -0.20
CA PRO A 175 25.97 -4.37 -1.41
C PRO A 175 26.65 -5.71 -1.76
N ASN A 176 27.91 -5.90 -1.35
CA ASN A 176 28.69 -7.10 -1.61
C ASN A 176 28.68 -8.10 -0.44
N HIS A 177 27.74 -7.99 0.50
CA HIS A 177 27.62 -8.94 1.60
C HIS A 177 27.14 -10.31 1.08
N GLU A 178 28.05 -11.29 0.98
CA GLU A 178 27.83 -12.57 0.30
C GLU A 178 26.63 -13.35 0.87
N GLY A 179 26.55 -13.51 2.20
CA GLY A 179 25.44 -14.22 2.86
C GLY A 179 24.08 -13.58 2.60
N ALA A 180 23.99 -12.24 2.71
CA ALA A 180 22.75 -11.53 2.46
C ALA A 180 22.33 -11.59 0.98
N LEU A 181 23.30 -11.57 0.04
CA LEU A 181 23.03 -11.68 -1.37
C LEU A 181 22.41 -13.04 -1.72
N ILE A 182 23.03 -14.14 -1.27
CA ILE A 182 22.53 -15.50 -1.47
C ILE A 182 21.13 -15.66 -0.86
N ASN A 183 20.96 -15.23 0.39
CA ASN A 183 19.72 -15.35 1.12
C ASN A 183 18.60 -14.51 0.47
N SER A 184 18.88 -13.27 0.06
CA SER A 184 17.93 -12.41 -0.63
C SER A 184 17.49 -13.01 -1.96
N GLN A 185 18.42 -13.51 -2.80
CA GLN A 185 18.11 -14.14 -4.08
C GLN A 185 17.22 -15.38 -3.92
N ARG A 186 17.52 -16.21 -2.90
CA ARG A 186 16.74 -17.41 -2.61
C ARG A 186 15.33 -17.09 -2.15
N THR A 187 15.17 -16.13 -1.27
CA THR A 187 13.86 -15.77 -0.69
C THR A 187 13.02 -14.89 -1.60
N ALA A 188 13.63 -14.11 -2.50
CA ALA A 188 12.94 -13.16 -3.39
C ALA A 188 11.80 -13.80 -4.19
N ARG A 189 12.01 -14.97 -4.78
CA ARG A 189 10.98 -15.68 -5.57
C ARG A 189 9.76 -16.09 -4.72
N VAL A 190 10.03 -16.55 -3.49
CA VAL A 190 8.96 -16.96 -2.56
C VAL A 190 8.15 -15.74 -2.12
N VAL A 191 8.83 -14.67 -1.76
CA VAL A 191 8.20 -13.41 -1.35
C VAL A 191 7.36 -12.83 -2.48
N GLU A 192 7.89 -12.83 -3.71
CA GLU A 192 7.16 -12.36 -4.88
C GLU A 192 5.86 -13.15 -5.12
N GLU A 193 5.91 -14.48 -4.99
CA GLU A 193 4.71 -15.30 -5.15
C GLU A 193 3.69 -15.04 -4.02
N LEU A 194 4.16 -14.81 -2.79
CA LEU A 194 3.29 -14.43 -1.67
C LEU A 194 2.61 -13.07 -1.92
N ASP A 195 3.37 -12.08 -2.38
CA ASP A 195 2.87 -10.76 -2.71
C ASP A 195 1.84 -10.84 -3.87
N ARG A 196 2.14 -11.63 -4.90
CA ARG A 196 1.23 -11.85 -6.03
C ARG A 196 -0.08 -12.53 -5.58
N ARG A 197 0.00 -13.52 -4.68
CA ARG A 197 -1.20 -14.16 -4.11
C ARG A 197 -2.03 -13.19 -3.29
N MET A 198 -1.38 -12.35 -2.49
CA MET A 198 -2.05 -11.31 -1.70
C MET A 198 -2.82 -10.34 -2.61
N LEU A 199 -2.17 -9.80 -3.64
CA LEU A 199 -2.81 -8.86 -4.57
C LEU A 199 -3.95 -9.51 -5.36
N ARG A 200 -3.79 -10.77 -5.79
CA ARG A 200 -4.87 -11.52 -6.46
C ARG A 200 -6.09 -11.71 -5.55
N ARG A 201 -5.87 -12.07 -4.29
CA ARG A 201 -6.95 -12.21 -3.30
C ARG A 201 -7.69 -10.88 -3.07
N ILE A 202 -6.96 -9.77 -3.06
CA ILE A 202 -7.53 -8.42 -2.96
C ILE A 202 -8.39 -8.12 -4.19
N ASP A 203 -7.92 -8.45 -5.40
CA ASP A 203 -8.71 -8.28 -6.63
C ASP A 203 -9.97 -9.14 -6.65
N GLU A 204 -9.90 -10.37 -6.20
CA GLU A 204 -11.05 -11.26 -6.06
C GLU A 204 -12.12 -10.65 -5.12
N LYS A 205 -11.69 -10.11 -3.98
CA LYS A 205 -12.59 -9.43 -3.03
C LYS A 205 -13.20 -8.14 -3.61
N ARG A 206 -12.41 -7.33 -4.33
CA ARG A 206 -12.92 -6.16 -5.06
C ARG A 206 -13.97 -6.56 -6.09
N ASN A 207 -13.70 -7.59 -6.87
CA ASN A 207 -14.62 -8.07 -7.89
C ASN A 207 -15.91 -8.63 -7.26
N ALA A 208 -15.80 -9.33 -6.13
CA ALA A 208 -16.97 -9.77 -5.37
C ALA A 208 -17.81 -8.59 -4.85
N LEU A 209 -17.17 -7.54 -4.35
CA LEU A 209 -17.85 -6.33 -3.92
C LEU A 209 -18.53 -5.59 -5.09
N SER A 210 -17.86 -5.50 -6.24
CA SER A 210 -18.40 -4.85 -7.43
C SER A 210 -19.61 -5.59 -8.05
N ALA A 211 -19.78 -6.87 -7.74
CA ALA A 211 -20.95 -7.65 -8.15
C ALA A 211 -22.21 -7.33 -7.34
N ILE A 212 -22.09 -6.63 -6.20
CA ILE A 212 -23.22 -6.22 -5.36
C ILE A 212 -23.85 -4.97 -5.96
N PRO A 213 -25.17 -4.97 -6.23
CA PRO A 213 -25.84 -3.82 -6.81
C PRO A 213 -25.72 -2.56 -5.94
N ASP A 214 -25.50 -1.40 -6.55
CA ASP A 214 -25.33 -0.12 -5.83
C ASP A 214 -26.55 0.30 -5.00
N ASN A 215 -27.74 -0.17 -5.37
CA ASN A 215 -28.97 0.07 -4.62
C ASN A 215 -29.15 -0.87 -3.40
N ASN A 216 -28.22 -1.78 -3.14
CA ASN A 216 -28.24 -2.64 -1.97
C ASN A 216 -28.20 -1.80 -0.69
N ALA A 217 -29.23 -1.92 0.16
CA ALA A 217 -29.36 -1.11 1.37
C ALA A 217 -28.23 -1.35 2.38
N ALA A 218 -27.67 -2.56 2.45
CA ALA A 218 -26.53 -2.88 3.30
C ALA A 218 -25.24 -2.23 2.79
N LEU A 219 -25.02 -2.26 1.46
CA LEU A 219 -23.89 -1.60 0.83
C LEU A 219 -23.94 -0.07 1.03
N ILE A 220 -25.13 0.54 0.89
CA ILE A 220 -25.30 1.97 1.13
C ILE A 220 -24.96 2.34 2.59
N ARG A 221 -25.42 1.53 3.56
CA ARG A 221 -25.06 1.71 4.98
C ARG A 221 -23.56 1.53 5.21
N ALA A 222 -22.95 0.48 4.63
CA ALA A 222 -21.53 0.24 4.74
C ALA A 222 -20.70 1.39 4.16
N LYS A 223 -21.06 1.91 2.98
CA LYS A 223 -20.41 3.08 2.36
C LYS A 223 -20.50 4.31 3.26
N LYS A 224 -21.66 4.56 3.90
CA LYS A 224 -21.85 5.67 4.83
C LYS A 224 -21.00 5.51 6.08
N GLU A 225 -20.98 4.33 6.68
CA GLU A 225 -20.19 4.03 7.87
C GLU A 225 -18.69 4.15 7.59
N ALA A 226 -18.22 3.54 6.53
CA ALA A 226 -16.82 3.61 6.10
C ALA A 226 -16.36 5.05 5.82
N TYR A 227 -17.25 5.93 5.37
CA TYR A 227 -16.96 7.35 5.20
C TYR A 227 -16.58 8.03 6.52
N PHE A 228 -17.35 7.80 7.60
CA PHE A 228 -17.05 8.37 8.91
C PHE A 228 -15.80 7.72 9.52
N GLN A 229 -15.64 6.41 9.38
CA GLN A 229 -14.45 5.68 9.83
C GLN A 229 -13.19 6.23 9.16
N HIS A 230 -13.25 6.47 7.84
CA HIS A 230 -12.10 7.01 7.11
C HIS A 230 -11.70 8.39 7.64
N ILE A 231 -12.65 9.32 7.85
CA ILE A 231 -12.37 10.65 8.41
C ILE A 231 -11.78 10.52 9.82
N TYR A 232 -12.46 9.78 10.70
CA TYR A 232 -12.06 9.56 12.08
C TYR A 232 -10.63 9.01 12.20
N HIS A 233 -10.32 7.95 11.47
CA HIS A 233 -9.01 7.34 11.55
C HIS A 233 -7.92 8.22 10.91
N THR A 234 -8.22 8.87 9.79
CA THR A 234 -7.25 9.73 9.10
C THR A 234 -6.83 10.93 9.95
N VAL A 235 -7.76 11.62 10.61
CA VAL A 235 -7.40 12.72 11.54
C VAL A 235 -6.76 12.18 12.81
N GLY A 236 -7.19 11.01 13.29
CA GLY A 236 -6.65 10.37 14.50
C GLY A 236 -5.19 9.90 14.34
N ILE A 237 -4.73 9.56 13.13
CA ILE A 237 -3.32 9.29 12.85
C ILE A 237 -2.47 10.54 13.10
N GLU A 238 -2.97 11.73 12.81
CA GLU A 238 -2.27 13.01 13.04
C GLU A 238 -2.37 13.50 14.49
N GLY A 239 -3.17 12.85 15.32
CA GLY A 239 -3.26 13.18 16.74
C GLY A 239 -4.59 13.81 17.18
N ASN A 240 -5.56 13.97 16.28
CA ASN A 240 -6.89 14.43 16.63
C ASN A 240 -7.54 13.48 17.68
N THR A 241 -8.08 14.06 18.74
CA THR A 241 -8.57 13.31 19.90
C THR A 241 -10.07 13.05 19.89
N MET A 242 -10.79 13.45 18.83
CA MET A 242 -12.20 13.15 18.65
C MET A 242 -12.45 11.65 18.58
N ASN A 243 -13.59 11.20 19.09
CA ASN A 243 -14.07 9.84 18.86
C ASN A 243 -14.97 9.76 17.62
N LEU A 244 -15.34 8.55 17.21
CA LEU A 244 -16.13 8.34 16.01
C LEU A 244 -17.51 9.01 16.06
N ALA A 245 -18.20 8.97 17.21
CA ALA A 245 -19.52 9.60 17.39
C ALA A 245 -19.42 11.13 17.27
N GLN A 246 -18.37 11.74 17.84
CA GLN A 246 -18.08 13.16 17.73
C GLN A 246 -17.74 13.56 16.29
N THR A 247 -16.89 12.77 15.61
CA THR A 247 -16.57 12.96 14.19
C THR A 247 -17.83 12.92 13.32
N ARG A 248 -18.72 11.96 13.57
CA ARG A 248 -20.02 11.84 12.89
C ARG A 248 -20.89 13.07 13.12
N ALA A 249 -21.05 13.50 14.38
CA ALA A 249 -21.84 14.67 14.73
C ALA A 249 -21.35 15.94 14.01
N ILE A 250 -20.02 16.15 13.95
CA ILE A 250 -19.43 17.29 13.26
C ILE A 250 -19.72 17.23 11.75
N VAL A 251 -19.59 16.07 11.11
CA VAL A 251 -19.80 15.91 9.68
C VAL A 251 -21.29 16.04 9.30
N GLU A 252 -22.19 15.39 10.07
CA GLU A 252 -23.62 15.36 9.75
C GLU A 252 -24.34 16.66 10.16
N THR A 253 -24.07 17.18 11.35
CA THR A 253 -24.86 18.26 11.96
C THR A 253 -24.12 19.56 12.13
N ARG A 254 -22.79 19.58 11.87
CA ARG A 254 -21.93 20.76 12.12
C ARG A 254 -21.94 21.23 13.58
N THR A 255 -22.27 20.32 14.50
CA THR A 255 -22.38 20.63 15.94
C THR A 255 -20.98 20.67 16.56
N ALA A 256 -20.71 21.73 17.32
CA ALA A 256 -19.48 21.84 18.08
C ALA A 256 -19.47 20.87 19.26
N VAL A 257 -18.33 20.23 19.49
CA VAL A 257 -18.12 19.30 20.61
C VAL A 257 -17.44 20.05 21.75
N VAL A 258 -18.10 20.09 22.88
CA VAL A 258 -17.60 20.78 24.08
C VAL A 258 -16.30 20.16 24.57
N GLY A 259 -15.33 20.99 24.94
CA GLY A 259 -14.02 20.54 25.45
C GLY A 259 -13.01 20.12 24.36
N LYS A 260 -13.33 20.35 23.09
CA LYS A 260 -12.43 20.10 21.95
C LYS A 260 -12.02 21.40 21.26
N SER A 261 -10.82 21.44 20.70
CA SER A 261 -10.31 22.64 20.01
C SER A 261 -11.06 22.92 18.71
N ILE A 262 -11.03 24.17 18.29
CA ILE A 262 -11.59 24.58 16.98
C ILE A 262 -10.79 23.92 15.85
N ASP A 263 -9.48 23.77 16.01
CA ASP A 263 -8.62 23.15 15.01
C ASP A 263 -8.99 21.68 14.78
N GLU A 264 -9.26 20.91 15.86
CA GLU A 264 -9.72 19.52 15.72
C GLU A 264 -11.06 19.41 14.95
N HIS A 265 -11.98 20.37 15.13
CA HIS A 265 -13.21 20.44 14.34
C HIS A 265 -12.91 20.75 12.88
N ASN A 266 -12.05 21.73 12.64
CA ASN A 266 -11.68 22.21 11.32
C ASN A 266 -10.94 21.13 10.50
N GLU A 267 -10.11 20.33 11.12
CA GLU A 267 -9.47 19.16 10.49
C GLU A 267 -10.49 18.17 9.93
N ILE A 268 -11.54 17.86 10.71
CA ILE A 268 -12.62 16.96 10.29
C ILE A 268 -13.40 17.58 9.13
N LEU A 269 -13.75 18.86 9.23
CA LEU A 269 -14.49 19.58 8.18
C LEU A 269 -13.68 19.70 6.90
N GLY A 270 -12.38 19.94 7.01
CA GLY A 270 -11.46 20.00 5.87
C GLY A 270 -11.39 18.66 5.14
N LEU A 271 -11.26 17.57 5.91
CA LEU A 271 -11.22 16.24 5.31
C LEU A 271 -12.55 15.85 4.65
N ASP A 272 -13.70 16.18 5.28
CA ASP A 272 -15.04 16.02 4.70
C ASP A 272 -15.15 16.76 3.34
N ALA A 273 -14.71 18.02 3.31
CA ALA A 273 -14.73 18.84 2.08
C ALA A 273 -13.81 18.24 0.99
N ALA A 274 -12.62 17.79 1.35
CA ALA A 274 -11.68 17.17 0.42
C ALA A 274 -12.21 15.85 -0.16
N MET A 275 -12.79 14.98 0.67
CA MET A 275 -13.39 13.73 0.20
C MET A 275 -14.57 13.96 -0.74
N LYS A 276 -15.44 14.93 -0.44
CA LYS A 276 -16.56 15.32 -1.32
C LYS A 276 -16.05 15.81 -2.67
N TYR A 277 -15.01 16.62 -2.67
CA TYR A 277 -14.37 17.09 -3.91
C TYR A 277 -13.79 15.94 -4.74
N ILE A 278 -13.05 15.03 -4.13
CA ILE A 278 -12.50 13.86 -4.78
C ILE A 278 -13.62 13.03 -5.43
N ASN A 279 -14.66 12.72 -4.68
CA ASN A 279 -15.79 11.91 -5.16
C ASN A 279 -16.55 12.58 -6.32
N ALA A 280 -16.75 13.90 -6.26
CA ALA A 280 -17.50 14.61 -7.26
C ALA A 280 -16.71 14.90 -8.54
N THR A 281 -15.39 15.09 -8.42
CA THR A 281 -14.58 15.70 -9.50
C THR A 281 -13.49 14.80 -10.02
N LEU A 282 -12.79 14.05 -9.13
CA LEU A 282 -11.52 13.40 -9.48
C LEU A 282 -11.65 11.91 -9.77
N VAL A 283 -12.55 11.20 -9.10
CA VAL A 283 -12.67 9.72 -9.23
C VAL A 283 -12.94 9.30 -10.68
N ASN A 284 -13.64 10.10 -11.46
CA ASN A 284 -13.97 9.77 -12.84
C ASN A 284 -12.89 10.22 -13.86
N ARG A 285 -11.79 10.83 -13.42
CA ARG A 285 -10.70 11.33 -14.28
C ARG A 285 -9.45 10.46 -14.17
N VAL A 286 -9.50 9.27 -14.74
CA VAL A 286 -8.36 8.34 -14.74
C VAL A 286 -7.27 8.85 -15.68
N GLY A 287 -6.00 8.78 -15.23
CA GLY A 287 -4.82 9.09 -16.07
C GLY A 287 -4.56 10.57 -16.33
N SER A 288 -5.17 11.47 -15.56
CA SER A 288 -4.94 12.93 -15.70
C SER A 288 -4.88 13.62 -14.33
N ILE A 289 -3.99 13.17 -13.47
CA ILE A 289 -3.77 13.76 -12.14
C ILE A 289 -2.76 14.91 -12.29
N SER A 290 -3.17 16.13 -12.01
CA SER A 290 -2.31 17.31 -12.10
C SER A 290 -1.85 17.80 -10.72
N ILE A 291 -0.79 18.60 -10.69
CA ILE A 291 -0.37 19.32 -9.47
C ILE A 291 -1.54 20.15 -8.92
N LYS A 292 -2.31 20.80 -9.81
CA LYS A 292 -3.48 21.57 -9.41
C LYS A 292 -4.50 20.73 -8.63
N ASP A 293 -4.73 19.48 -9.02
CA ASP A 293 -5.65 18.60 -8.29
C ASP A 293 -5.14 18.30 -6.87
N ILE A 294 -3.83 18.07 -6.72
CA ILE A 294 -3.19 17.86 -5.42
C ILE A 294 -3.30 19.13 -4.55
N LEU A 295 -3.05 20.30 -5.13
CA LEU A 295 -3.20 21.57 -4.42
C LEU A 295 -4.65 21.84 -4.02
N GLU A 296 -5.62 21.51 -4.85
CA GLU A 296 -7.05 21.63 -4.57
C GLU A 296 -7.52 20.68 -3.46
N ILE A 297 -6.95 19.47 -3.40
CA ILE A 297 -7.17 18.56 -2.26
C ILE A 297 -6.60 19.17 -0.99
N HIS A 298 -5.34 19.64 -1.04
CA HIS A 298 -4.67 20.23 0.11
C HIS A 298 -5.36 21.52 0.59
N THR A 299 -5.82 22.38 -0.34
CA THR A 299 -6.60 23.58 0.01
C THR A 299 -7.82 23.24 0.87
N ARG A 300 -8.50 22.13 0.58
CA ARG A 300 -9.64 21.68 1.38
C ARG A 300 -9.24 21.03 2.69
N VAL A 301 -8.17 20.24 2.68
CA VAL A 301 -7.63 19.59 3.90
C VAL A 301 -7.23 20.62 4.94
N LEU A 302 -6.55 21.69 4.53
CA LEU A 302 -5.99 22.67 5.43
C LEU A 302 -6.82 23.96 5.53
N GLY A 303 -7.67 24.23 4.56
CA GLY A 303 -8.31 25.53 4.36
C GLY A 303 -9.20 26.01 5.52
N HIS A 304 -9.69 25.13 6.38
CA HIS A 304 -10.41 25.50 7.58
C HIS A 304 -9.47 25.71 8.79
N VAL A 305 -8.29 25.09 8.79
CA VAL A 305 -7.28 25.21 9.87
C VAL A 305 -6.36 26.38 9.59
N ASP A 306 -5.78 26.45 8.40
CA ASP A 306 -4.90 27.52 7.92
C ASP A 306 -5.20 27.87 6.46
N PRO A 307 -6.13 28.82 6.22
CA PRO A 307 -6.52 29.23 4.87
C PRO A 307 -5.37 29.84 4.05
N VAL A 308 -4.35 30.40 4.72
CA VAL A 308 -3.23 31.06 4.04
C VAL A 308 -2.28 30.02 3.45
N GLN A 309 -2.05 28.92 4.16
CA GLN A 309 -1.15 27.84 3.74
C GLN A 309 -1.86 26.80 2.87
N GLY A 310 -3.20 26.77 2.90
CA GLY A 310 -4.00 25.84 2.10
C GLY A 310 -3.71 25.96 0.59
N GLY A 311 -3.22 24.86 -0.03
CA GLY A 311 -2.86 24.83 -1.45
C GLY A 311 -1.56 25.53 -1.81
N GLN A 312 -0.71 25.86 -0.82
CA GLN A 312 0.58 26.52 -1.07
C GLN A 312 1.73 25.55 -0.71
N PHE A 313 2.75 25.53 -1.56
CA PHE A 313 3.99 24.83 -1.22
C PHE A 313 4.74 25.60 -0.12
N ARG A 314 5.35 24.84 0.79
CA ARG A 314 6.17 25.43 1.86
C ARG A 314 7.37 26.20 1.30
N ARG A 315 7.76 27.23 2.02
CA ARG A 315 8.92 28.07 1.71
C ARG A 315 10.07 27.89 2.70
N THR A 316 9.88 27.05 3.71
CA THR A 316 10.85 26.77 4.76
C THR A 316 11.19 25.29 4.81
N GLN A 317 12.39 24.99 5.34
CA GLN A 317 12.79 23.61 5.62
C GLN A 317 11.94 23.04 6.75
N VAL A 318 11.55 21.78 6.61
CA VAL A 318 10.82 21.00 7.63
C VAL A 318 11.59 19.73 7.96
N TYR A 319 11.31 19.16 9.13
CA TYR A 319 11.91 17.92 9.62
C TYR A 319 10.80 17.00 10.11
N VAL A 320 10.82 15.75 9.68
CA VAL A 320 9.70 14.82 9.93
C VAL A 320 10.24 13.48 10.43
N GLY A 321 10.14 13.25 11.73
CA GLY A 321 10.39 11.93 12.32
C GLY A 321 11.72 11.26 11.92
N GLY A 322 12.82 12.01 11.83
CA GLY A 322 14.13 11.50 11.39
C GLY A 322 14.34 11.50 9.87
N HIS A 323 13.34 11.87 9.08
CA HIS A 323 13.48 12.16 7.65
C HIS A 323 13.68 13.66 7.44
N ILE A 324 14.60 14.00 6.55
CA ILE A 324 14.85 15.39 6.13
C ILE A 324 14.31 15.52 4.70
N PRO A 325 13.11 16.09 4.51
CA PRO A 325 12.55 16.30 3.19
C PRO A 325 13.41 17.23 2.34
N PRO A 326 13.28 17.20 1.01
CA PRO A 326 13.98 18.09 0.09
C PRO A 326 13.85 19.56 0.46
N GLY A 327 14.82 20.37 0.05
CA GLY A 327 14.81 21.81 0.27
C GLY A 327 13.61 22.50 -0.39
N PRO A 328 13.17 23.66 0.12
CA PRO A 328 12.01 24.38 -0.44
C PRO A 328 12.24 24.81 -1.89
N GLY A 329 13.48 25.00 -2.32
CA GLY A 329 13.84 25.36 -3.70
C GLY A 329 13.57 24.23 -4.72
N ASP A 330 13.58 22.97 -4.26
CA ASP A 330 13.44 21.81 -5.13
C ASP A 330 11.98 21.35 -5.29
N ILE A 331 11.08 21.85 -4.43
CA ILE A 331 9.69 21.34 -4.35
C ILE A 331 8.95 21.45 -5.67
N HIS A 332 9.04 22.57 -6.38
CA HIS A 332 8.34 22.75 -7.65
C HIS A 332 8.79 21.71 -8.68
N TYR A 333 10.10 21.54 -8.84
CA TYR A 333 10.67 20.55 -9.74
C TYR A 333 10.22 19.12 -9.36
N LEU A 334 10.35 18.75 -8.09
CA LEU A 334 9.98 17.42 -7.62
C LEU A 334 8.48 17.13 -7.75
N MET A 335 7.62 18.14 -7.61
CA MET A 335 6.19 18.00 -7.82
C MET A 335 5.83 17.87 -9.30
N GLU A 336 6.56 18.51 -10.20
CA GLU A 336 6.41 18.31 -11.65
C GLU A 336 6.81 16.90 -12.07
N GLU A 337 7.96 16.40 -11.59
CA GLU A 337 8.40 15.04 -11.79
C GLU A 337 7.39 14.04 -11.20
N PHE A 338 6.86 14.31 -10.02
CA PHE A 338 5.85 13.48 -9.39
C PHE A 338 4.55 13.43 -10.21
N ALA A 339 4.08 14.55 -10.72
CA ALA A 339 2.89 14.61 -11.58
C ALA A 339 3.13 13.90 -12.92
N SER A 340 4.31 14.04 -13.50
CA SER A 340 4.73 13.28 -14.69
C SER A 340 4.71 11.77 -14.42
N TRP A 341 5.29 11.35 -13.31
CA TRP A 341 5.27 9.94 -12.91
C TRP A 341 3.85 9.40 -12.70
N LEU A 342 2.98 10.14 -12.00
CA LEU A 342 1.58 9.74 -11.78
C LEU A 342 0.83 9.44 -13.09
N ASN A 343 1.17 10.17 -14.17
CA ASN A 343 0.51 10.01 -15.47
C ASN A 343 1.31 9.13 -16.44
N SER A 344 2.44 8.57 -15.99
CA SER A 344 3.27 7.70 -16.84
C SER A 344 2.57 6.37 -17.11
N GLU A 345 2.77 5.85 -18.32
CA GLU A 345 2.25 4.53 -18.71
C GLU A 345 2.74 3.44 -17.75
N ARG A 346 3.98 3.55 -17.27
CA ARG A 346 4.58 2.65 -16.29
C ARG A 346 3.81 2.63 -14.97
N ALA A 347 3.48 3.81 -14.41
CA ALA A 347 2.73 3.91 -13.16
C ALA A 347 1.29 3.40 -13.31
N ILE A 348 0.63 3.76 -14.39
CA ILE A 348 -0.78 3.38 -14.66
C ILE A 348 -0.91 1.85 -14.92
N ARG A 349 0.13 1.20 -15.44
CA ARG A 349 0.14 -0.26 -15.65
C ARG A 349 0.41 -1.07 -14.38
N MET A 350 0.86 -0.45 -13.29
CA MET A 350 1.05 -1.14 -12.03
C MET A 350 -0.27 -1.65 -11.46
N HIS A 351 -0.18 -2.65 -10.58
CA HIS A 351 -1.32 -3.03 -9.77
C HIS A 351 -1.82 -1.81 -8.96
N PRO A 352 -3.15 -1.51 -8.93
CA PRO A 352 -3.67 -0.27 -8.35
C PRO A 352 -3.25 -0.03 -6.90
N VAL A 353 -3.19 -1.09 -6.07
CA VAL A 353 -2.74 -0.98 -4.68
C VAL A 353 -1.28 -0.55 -4.59
N ARG A 354 -0.42 -1.11 -5.45
CA ARG A 354 0.99 -0.72 -5.52
C ARG A 354 1.14 0.73 -5.99
N TYR A 355 0.45 1.10 -7.07
CA TYR A 355 0.48 2.46 -7.59
C TYR A 355 0.01 3.48 -6.55
N ALA A 356 -1.10 3.20 -5.87
CA ALA A 356 -1.63 4.07 -4.82
C ALA A 356 -0.69 4.21 -3.62
N ALA A 357 -0.08 3.11 -3.17
CA ALA A 357 0.90 3.12 -2.09
C ALA A 357 2.16 3.92 -2.44
N LEU A 358 2.66 3.76 -3.68
CA LEU A 358 3.80 4.53 -4.17
C LEU A 358 3.49 6.03 -4.31
N ALA A 359 2.31 6.37 -4.84
CA ALA A 359 1.86 7.76 -4.93
C ALA A 359 1.79 8.42 -3.55
N HIS A 360 1.26 7.69 -2.57
CA HIS A 360 1.25 8.12 -1.17
C HIS A 360 2.67 8.37 -0.64
N TYR A 361 3.55 7.36 -0.77
CA TYR A 361 4.93 7.45 -0.27
C TYR A 361 5.69 8.60 -0.91
N LYS A 362 5.67 8.73 -2.25
CA LYS A 362 6.37 9.80 -2.96
C LYS A 362 5.93 11.19 -2.49
N LEU A 363 4.64 11.41 -2.32
CA LEU A 363 4.13 12.71 -1.83
C LEU A 363 4.55 13.01 -0.39
N VAL A 364 4.46 12.01 0.50
CA VAL A 364 4.94 12.15 1.89
C VAL A 364 6.44 12.39 1.95
N HIS A 365 7.21 11.76 1.08
CA HIS A 365 8.67 11.88 1.03
C HIS A 365 9.10 13.27 0.53
N ILE A 366 8.46 13.81 -0.51
CA ILE A 366 8.69 15.19 -0.98
C ILE A 366 8.28 16.19 0.10
N HIS A 367 7.19 15.91 0.82
CA HIS A 367 6.66 16.74 1.90
C HIS A 367 6.47 18.20 1.47
N PRO A 368 5.67 18.45 0.42
CA PRO A 368 5.66 19.75 -0.25
C PRO A 368 4.98 20.86 0.55
N PHE A 369 4.22 20.53 1.61
CA PHE A 369 3.42 21.47 2.38
C PHE A 369 3.99 21.72 3.77
N SER A 370 3.59 22.82 4.39
CA SER A 370 3.93 23.13 5.78
C SER A 370 3.25 22.19 6.77
N ASP A 371 1.99 21.82 6.50
CA ASP A 371 1.18 20.84 7.24
C ASP A 371 0.24 20.11 6.27
N GLY A 372 -0.49 19.10 6.73
CA GLY A 372 -1.48 18.37 5.94
C GLY A 372 -0.92 17.37 4.93
N ASN A 373 0.40 17.15 4.88
CA ASN A 373 1.05 16.23 3.94
C ASN A 373 0.51 14.79 4.09
N GLY A 374 0.45 14.25 5.30
CA GLY A 374 -0.06 12.91 5.55
C GLY A 374 -1.52 12.75 5.14
N ARG A 375 -2.39 13.70 5.52
CA ARG A 375 -3.82 13.72 5.17
C ARG A 375 -4.01 13.78 3.66
N THR A 376 -3.29 14.66 2.96
CA THR A 376 -3.35 14.81 1.49
C THR A 376 -2.85 13.56 0.79
N SER A 377 -1.77 12.94 1.25
CA SER A 377 -1.22 11.72 0.65
C SER A 377 -2.16 10.53 0.80
N ARG A 378 -2.82 10.36 1.96
CA ARG A 378 -3.85 9.33 2.16
C ARG A 378 -5.06 9.56 1.27
N LEU A 379 -5.46 10.79 1.05
CA LEU A 379 -6.55 11.13 0.12
C LEU A 379 -6.18 10.87 -1.33
N LEU A 380 -4.97 11.23 -1.76
CA LEU A 380 -4.46 10.93 -3.11
C LEU A 380 -4.42 9.40 -3.35
N MET A 381 -3.90 8.65 -2.39
CA MET A 381 -3.90 7.18 -2.43
C MET A 381 -5.32 6.63 -2.61
N ASN A 382 -6.26 7.11 -1.82
CA ASN A 382 -7.64 6.66 -1.89
C ASN A 382 -8.33 7.09 -3.19
N MET A 383 -8.03 8.25 -3.73
CA MET A 383 -8.51 8.66 -5.04
C MET A 383 -8.09 7.66 -6.13
N ILE A 384 -6.82 7.26 -6.14
CA ILE A 384 -6.28 6.27 -7.09
C ILE A 384 -6.96 4.91 -6.91
N LEU A 385 -7.13 4.44 -5.69
CA LEU A 385 -7.82 3.18 -5.40
C LEU A 385 -9.28 3.21 -5.83
N MET A 386 -9.99 4.32 -5.58
CA MET A 386 -11.37 4.50 -6.00
C MET A 386 -11.52 4.54 -7.53
N GLN A 387 -10.58 5.15 -8.25
CA GLN A 387 -10.51 5.12 -9.72
C GLN A 387 -10.40 3.68 -10.25
N ALA A 388 -9.78 2.79 -9.48
CA ALA A 388 -9.61 1.38 -9.81
C ALA A 388 -10.74 0.46 -9.26
N GLY A 389 -11.81 1.06 -8.71
CA GLY A 389 -13.00 0.33 -8.23
C GLY A 389 -12.89 -0.23 -6.81
N TYR A 390 -11.87 0.17 -6.04
CA TYR A 390 -11.80 -0.17 -4.62
C TYR A 390 -12.60 0.83 -3.78
N PRO A 391 -13.11 0.45 -2.61
CA PRO A 391 -13.62 1.41 -1.64
C PRO A 391 -12.47 2.26 -1.08
N PRO A 392 -12.75 3.45 -0.50
CA PRO A 392 -11.75 4.21 0.24
C PRO A 392 -11.16 3.37 1.37
N VAL A 393 -9.85 3.14 1.32
CA VAL A 393 -9.14 2.30 2.29
C VAL A 393 -9.02 3.01 3.64
N ILE A 394 -9.30 2.29 4.71
CA ILE A 394 -9.23 2.77 6.08
C ILE A 394 -7.91 2.30 6.70
N ILE A 395 -7.01 3.23 6.98
CA ILE A 395 -5.83 2.97 7.80
C ILE A 395 -6.23 3.29 9.25
N HIS A 396 -6.40 2.25 10.07
CA HIS A 396 -6.82 2.41 11.46
C HIS A 396 -5.75 3.15 12.28
N LYS A 397 -6.17 4.11 13.13
CA LYS A 397 -5.25 4.90 13.98
C LYS A 397 -4.45 4.04 14.98
N GLN A 398 -4.92 2.84 15.30
CA GLN A 398 -4.20 1.87 16.10
C GLN A 398 -2.92 1.38 15.41
N HIS A 399 -2.90 1.40 14.08
CA HIS A 399 -1.73 1.05 13.28
C HIS A 399 -0.79 2.24 13.02
N ARG A 400 -0.98 3.37 13.73
CA ARG A 400 -0.15 4.59 13.56
C ARG A 400 1.34 4.30 13.67
N HIS A 401 1.75 3.50 14.65
CA HIS A 401 3.16 3.13 14.81
C HIS A 401 3.68 2.36 13.59
N THR A 402 2.99 1.30 13.17
CA THR A 402 3.36 0.49 12.01
C THR A 402 3.36 1.31 10.71
N TYR A 403 2.41 2.22 10.56
CA TYR A 403 2.35 3.14 9.41
C TYR A 403 3.61 4.01 9.32
N TYR A 404 4.03 4.65 10.42
CA TYR A 404 5.24 5.47 10.41
C TYR A 404 6.52 4.65 10.33
N GLU A 405 6.57 3.48 10.95
CA GLU A 405 7.70 2.54 10.84
C GLU A 405 7.93 2.10 9.39
N ASN A 406 6.87 1.71 8.68
CA ASN A 406 6.96 1.35 7.26
C ASN A 406 7.39 2.52 6.37
N LEU A 407 6.94 3.74 6.66
CA LEU A 407 7.42 4.95 5.96
C LEU A 407 8.90 5.21 6.23
N GLN A 408 9.38 4.98 7.46
CA GLN A 408 10.78 5.12 7.81
C GLN A 408 11.64 4.07 7.07
N ILE A 409 11.19 2.81 7.00
CA ILE A 409 11.85 1.77 6.21
C ILE A 409 11.89 2.17 4.73
N ALA A 410 10.80 2.71 4.19
CA ALA A 410 10.74 3.22 2.83
C ALA A 410 11.77 4.35 2.58
N ASN A 411 11.96 5.25 3.54
CA ASN A 411 12.97 6.31 3.46
C ASN A 411 14.42 5.77 3.46
N THR A 412 14.66 4.55 3.96
CA THR A 412 15.97 3.87 3.85
C THR A 412 16.13 3.08 2.55
N GLY A 413 15.10 3.04 1.69
CA GLY A 413 15.16 2.50 0.33
C GLY A 413 14.31 1.26 0.08
N ASP A 414 13.62 0.69 1.08
CA ASP A 414 12.72 -0.45 0.86
C ASP A 414 11.25 -0.05 1.12
N VAL A 415 10.53 0.28 0.05
CA VAL A 415 9.12 0.67 0.13
C VAL A 415 8.17 -0.55 0.18
N ARG A 416 8.65 -1.77 -0.04
CA ARG A 416 7.82 -2.99 -0.09
C ARG A 416 7.02 -3.23 1.21
N PRO A 417 7.59 -3.06 2.42
CA PRO A 417 6.82 -3.16 3.65
C PRO A 417 5.63 -2.19 3.70
N PHE A 418 5.82 -0.95 3.21
CA PHE A 418 4.74 0.02 3.13
C PHE A 418 3.66 -0.40 2.13
N VAL A 419 4.04 -0.91 0.95
CA VAL A 419 3.09 -1.41 -0.05
C VAL A 419 2.27 -2.58 0.51
N ARG A 420 2.91 -3.54 1.21
CA ARG A 420 2.22 -4.66 1.89
C ARG A 420 1.26 -4.16 2.96
N PHE A 421 1.67 -3.20 3.76
CA PHE A 421 0.82 -2.58 4.77
C PHE A 421 -0.44 -1.94 4.16
N ILE A 422 -0.31 -1.21 3.05
CA ILE A 422 -1.47 -0.66 2.35
C ILE A 422 -2.33 -1.77 1.72
N ALA A 423 -1.73 -2.83 1.20
CA ALA A 423 -2.44 -3.99 0.69
C ALA A 423 -3.26 -4.69 1.79
N GLU A 424 -2.70 -4.89 2.99
CA GLU A 424 -3.40 -5.43 4.15
C GLU A 424 -4.57 -4.53 4.59
N CYS A 425 -4.35 -3.21 4.66
CA CYS A 425 -5.44 -2.27 4.96
C CYS A 425 -6.54 -2.30 3.90
N THR A 426 -6.16 -2.48 2.62
CA THR A 426 -7.11 -2.62 1.51
C THR A 426 -7.94 -3.90 1.66
N GLU A 427 -7.30 -5.01 1.96
CA GLU A 427 -7.95 -6.30 2.17
C GLU A 427 -8.92 -6.25 3.36
N GLN A 428 -8.49 -5.70 4.50
CA GLN A 428 -9.35 -5.53 5.69
C GLN A 428 -10.56 -4.64 5.41
N THR A 429 -10.36 -3.57 4.63
CA THR A 429 -11.48 -2.70 4.22
C THR A 429 -12.47 -3.45 3.34
N LEU A 430 -11.99 -4.22 2.36
CA LEU A 430 -12.86 -5.06 1.51
C LEU A 430 -13.61 -6.11 2.33
N ASP A 431 -12.95 -6.76 3.29
CA ASP A 431 -13.58 -7.72 4.19
C ASP A 431 -14.69 -7.09 5.02
N LEU A 432 -14.50 -5.87 5.52
CA LEU A 432 -15.53 -5.10 6.21
C LEU A 432 -16.77 -4.88 5.31
N PHE A 433 -16.57 -4.47 4.06
CA PHE A 433 -17.66 -4.23 3.13
C PHE A 433 -18.41 -5.52 2.77
N LEU A 434 -17.67 -6.60 2.44
CA LEU A 434 -18.25 -7.90 2.11
C LEU A 434 -19.00 -8.49 3.29
N TRP A 435 -18.46 -8.39 4.51
CA TRP A 435 -19.15 -8.83 5.71
C TRP A 435 -20.41 -8.02 5.96
N ALA A 436 -20.36 -6.69 5.84
CA ALA A 436 -21.49 -5.81 6.05
C ALA A 436 -22.64 -6.04 5.05
N THR A 437 -22.34 -6.58 3.87
CA THR A 437 -23.31 -6.89 2.83
C THR A 437 -23.78 -8.34 2.82
N SER A 438 -23.20 -9.20 3.67
CA SER A 438 -23.62 -10.60 3.83
C SER A 438 -24.99 -10.73 4.49
N GLU A 439 -25.70 -11.86 4.25
CA GLU A 439 -27.03 -12.10 4.83
C GLU A 439 -27.01 -12.12 6.38
N PHE A 440 -25.91 -12.51 6.99
CA PHE A 440 -25.73 -12.55 8.45
C PHE A 440 -25.66 -11.16 9.09
N SER A 441 -25.32 -10.11 8.36
CA SER A 441 -25.25 -8.76 8.88
C SER A 441 -26.58 -8.17 9.34
N ARG A 442 -27.72 -8.77 8.93
CA ARG A 442 -29.07 -8.35 9.32
C ARG A 442 -29.39 -8.65 10.80
N GLN A 443 -28.62 -9.53 11.44
CA GLN A 443 -28.87 -10.01 12.81
C GLN A 443 -28.02 -9.29 13.86
N VAL A 444 -27.10 -8.42 13.47
CA VAL A 444 -26.23 -7.71 14.42
C VAL A 444 -26.76 -6.29 14.65
N PRO A 445 -27.02 -5.87 15.91
CA PRO A 445 -27.37 -4.47 16.21
C PRO A 445 -26.29 -3.53 15.70
N ALA A 446 -26.72 -2.33 15.31
CA ALA A 446 -25.91 -1.30 14.65
C ALA A 446 -24.45 -1.32 15.07
N LEU A 447 -23.58 -1.43 14.06
CA LEU A 447 -22.12 -1.41 14.13
C LEU A 447 -21.58 -0.24 14.99
N SER A 448 -21.61 -0.37 16.29
CA SER A 448 -20.81 0.40 17.23
C SER A 448 -19.48 -0.35 17.43
N GLN A 449 -18.63 -0.32 16.42
CA GLN A 449 -17.49 -1.23 16.29
C GLN A 449 -16.24 -0.86 17.08
N ASP A 450 -16.24 0.24 17.84
CA ASP A 450 -15.16 0.44 18.83
C ASP A 450 -15.22 -0.60 19.97
N THR A 451 -16.35 -1.31 20.14
CA THR A 451 -16.52 -2.31 21.21
C THR A 451 -16.08 -3.73 20.83
N LEU A 452 -16.33 -4.20 19.61
CA LEU A 452 -16.08 -5.62 19.26
C LEU A 452 -14.60 -5.98 19.10
N PHE A 453 -13.76 -5.05 18.65
CA PHE A 453 -12.31 -5.29 18.58
C PHE A 453 -11.60 -5.01 19.92
N THR A 454 -12.16 -4.14 20.75
CA THR A 454 -11.62 -3.86 22.09
C THR A 454 -12.00 -4.95 23.09
N GLU A 455 -13.22 -5.49 23.03
CA GLU A 455 -13.66 -6.56 23.94
C GLU A 455 -12.93 -7.89 23.70
N LYS A 456 -12.64 -8.28 22.45
CA LYS A 456 -11.85 -9.50 22.20
C LYS A 456 -10.40 -9.38 22.67
N ARG A 457 -9.79 -8.20 22.64
CA ARG A 457 -8.46 -7.98 23.22
C ARG A 457 -8.49 -7.85 24.73
N ASN A 458 -9.49 -7.19 25.27
CA ASN A 458 -9.63 -7.01 26.74
C ASN A 458 -10.01 -8.31 27.44
N THR A 459 -10.80 -9.20 26.82
CA THR A 459 -11.07 -10.53 27.38
C THR A 459 -9.84 -11.43 27.40
N VAL A 460 -8.97 -11.34 26.38
CA VAL A 460 -7.70 -12.11 26.34
C VAL A 460 -6.69 -11.55 27.36
N ILE A 461 -6.66 -10.24 27.58
CA ILE A 461 -5.77 -9.61 28.58
C ILE A 461 -6.25 -9.88 30.00
N LEU A 462 -7.56 -9.91 30.24
CA LEU A 462 -8.12 -10.23 31.57
C LEU A 462 -7.99 -11.71 31.95
N GLU A 463 -7.99 -12.66 30.99
CA GLU A 463 -7.74 -14.08 31.28
C GLU A 463 -6.27 -14.37 31.61
N ASP A 464 -5.32 -13.61 31.03
CA ASP A 464 -3.89 -13.77 31.37
C ASP A 464 -3.53 -13.12 32.72
N ASP A 465 -4.19 -12.03 33.12
CA ASP A 465 -3.98 -11.41 34.43
C ASP A 465 -4.57 -12.25 35.58
N PHE A 466 -5.66 -12.99 35.35
CA PHE A 466 -6.24 -13.87 36.36
C PHE A 466 -5.46 -15.18 36.56
N ARG A 467 -4.67 -15.62 35.58
CA ARG A 467 -3.81 -16.81 35.71
C ARG A 467 -2.49 -16.54 36.44
N ASN A 468 -2.03 -15.30 36.46
CA ASN A 468 -0.78 -14.91 37.13
C ASN A 468 -0.97 -14.35 38.55
N GLY A 469 -2.21 -14.18 39.02
CA GLY A 469 -2.55 -13.61 40.34
C GLY A 469 -2.77 -14.65 41.45
N ALA A 470 -2.70 -15.94 41.19
CA ALA A 470 -3.11 -16.98 42.14
C ALA A 470 -1.93 -17.84 42.69
N THR A 471 -0.75 -17.26 42.86
CA THR A 471 0.31 -17.92 43.69
C THR A 471 1.12 -16.89 44.43
N ASN A 472 0.56 -16.32 45.46
CA ASN A 472 1.31 -15.84 46.62
C ASN A 472 0.42 -16.00 47.84
N THR A 473 0.43 -17.23 48.39
CA THR A 473 0.00 -17.51 49.74
C THR A 473 1.10 -17.04 50.69
N PHE A 474 0.70 -16.20 51.58
CA PHE A 474 1.39 -15.88 52.84
C PHE A 474 1.75 -17.15 53.58
N ASP A 475 3.01 -17.28 53.99
CA ASP A 475 3.38 -17.97 55.23
C ASP A 475 4.06 -16.97 56.14
N THR A 476 3.34 -16.70 57.22
CA THR A 476 3.87 -16.15 58.47
C THR A 476 4.48 -17.34 59.25
N ASP A 477 5.75 -17.24 59.59
CA ASP A 477 6.32 -17.38 60.93
C ASP A 477 7.76 -16.83 60.97
#